data_5b16977c09d4cbd821e14179c050c028
#
_entry.id   5b16977c09d4cbd821e14179c050c028
#
_cell.length_a   1.000
_cell.length_b   1.000
_cell.length_c   1.000
_cell.angle_alpha   90.00
_cell.angle_beta   90.00
_cell.angle_gamma   90.00
#
_symmetry.space_group_name_H-M   'P 1'
#
loop_
_entity.id
_entity.type
_entity.pdbx_description
1 polymer ?
#
loop_
_entity_poly.entity_id
_entity_poly.type
_entity_poly.pdbx_seq_one_letter_code
_entity_poly.pdbx_strand_id
1 'polypeptide(L)'
;KASETAAKNSQVAAAQSESAAAGSATSAAGSATAAANSQKAAKTSETNAKSSQTAAKTSETNAKASETAAKNSQDAAAQSESAAAGSASAAASSATASANSQKAAKTSETNAKASETAAANSAKASAASQTAAKASEDAAREYASQAAEPYKQVLQPLPDVWIPFNDSLDMLAGFSPGYKQITVGDDVIKMPSDKIVSFKRASGATYINKSGVLTVAEVDEPRFEREGLLIEGQRTNYHLNSLTPSKWGATTSVTITESGVDEFGFTYGRFQIKDEKIGTNTTMNIAAVSGGRGVDVTGTEKYVTTSCRVKSDSANIQCRIRFERYDGSAYFYLADAYLNITDMSIRKTGGGAARITARAEKESNGWIYFEVTYQSEAIDNMVGSQIQIAPPVSPGTYLGGEYLDVTTPQFEGGSCASSFIISDTVASTRASDIVTLPCKNNMTSKPLTCMVEVNKNWSIAPNSAPRIYDITGFKTKDDAFVFAFRNTAGSVGTPYVQFGNPISFPPGNYPRKIIAVYRIKSDGKFQAGCNGVLSTPASTTWKSVSGATGIRIGGQTTAGLRHLFGYIRNFRIWHKELTDAQMGEII
;
A
#
# COMPACT_ATOMS: atom_id res chain seq x y z
N LYS A 1 -58.34 18.09 -9.63
CA LYS A 1 -57.79 17.75 -10.98
C LYS A 1 -56.50 18.52 -11.28
N ALA A 2 -56.46 19.89 -11.18
CA ALA A 2 -55.22 20.63 -11.49
C ALA A 2 -54.07 20.31 -10.51
N SER A 3 -54.39 20.20 -9.22
CA SER A 3 -53.44 19.83 -8.15
C SER A 3 -52.96 18.38 -8.28
N GLU A 4 -53.82 17.50 -8.73
CA GLU A 4 -53.54 16.08 -8.94
C GLU A 4 -52.69 15.84 -10.18
N THR A 5 -52.93 16.67 -11.20
CA THR A 5 -52.10 16.69 -12.42
C THR A 5 -50.71 17.29 -12.14
N ALA A 6 -50.64 18.34 -11.30
CA ALA A 6 -49.37 18.92 -10.85
C ALA A 6 -48.56 17.95 -9.96
N ALA A 7 -49.25 17.24 -9.04
CA ALA A 7 -48.64 16.21 -8.22
C ALA A 7 -48.13 15.02 -9.09
N LYS A 8 -48.94 14.63 -10.07
CA LYS A 8 -48.56 13.56 -11.01
C LYS A 8 -47.43 13.98 -11.93
N ASN A 9 -47.44 15.26 -12.38
CA ASN A 9 -46.31 15.80 -13.16
C ASN A 9 -45.03 15.98 -12.31
N SER A 10 -45.19 16.33 -11.01
CA SER A 10 -44.08 16.38 -10.07
C SER A 10 -43.55 14.96 -9.73
N GLN A 11 -44.48 13.98 -9.64
CA GLN A 11 -44.08 12.58 -9.46
C GLN A 11 -43.41 12.01 -10.69
N VAL A 12 -43.87 12.37 -11.89
CA VAL A 12 -43.20 11.99 -13.17
C VAL A 12 -41.87 12.71 -13.30
N ALA A 13 -41.80 14.01 -12.92
CA ALA A 13 -40.53 14.75 -12.90
C ALA A 13 -39.57 14.25 -11.81
N ALA A 14 -40.10 13.84 -10.63
CA ALA A 14 -39.32 13.19 -9.58
C ALA A 14 -38.82 11.80 -10.05
N ALA A 15 -39.70 10.99 -10.64
CA ALA A 15 -39.32 9.69 -11.21
C ALA A 15 -38.37 9.82 -12.42
N GLN A 16 -38.52 10.91 -13.21
CA GLN A 16 -37.54 11.25 -14.26
C GLN A 16 -36.22 11.75 -13.67
N SER A 17 -36.28 12.55 -12.58
CA SER A 17 -35.09 12.99 -11.85
C SER A 17 -34.45 11.82 -11.08
N GLU A 18 -35.26 10.90 -10.55
CA GLU A 18 -34.83 9.67 -9.87
C GLU A 18 -34.24 8.67 -10.89
N SER A 19 -34.86 8.57 -12.08
CA SER A 19 -34.33 7.79 -13.21
C SER A 19 -33.09 8.45 -13.80
N ALA A 20 -33.04 9.80 -13.86
CA ALA A 20 -31.85 10.56 -14.26
C ALA A 20 -30.77 10.53 -13.18
N ALA A 21 -31.16 10.52 -11.88
CA ALA A 21 -30.25 10.34 -10.74
C ALA A 21 -29.78 8.89 -10.63
N ALA A 22 -30.65 7.90 -10.91
CA ALA A 22 -30.27 6.48 -11.01
C ALA A 22 -29.44 6.22 -12.28
N GLY A 23 -29.71 6.93 -13.39
CA GLY A 23 -28.89 6.98 -14.60
C GLY A 23 -27.54 7.67 -14.33
N SER A 24 -27.56 8.76 -13.53
CA SER A 24 -26.35 9.48 -13.08
C SER A 24 -25.59 8.67 -12.00
N ALA A 25 -26.29 7.93 -11.12
CA ALA A 25 -25.68 7.01 -10.14
C ALA A 25 -25.16 5.73 -10.83
N THR A 26 -25.83 5.27 -11.90
CA THR A 26 -25.35 4.17 -12.77
C THR A 26 -24.19 4.68 -13.63
N SER A 27 -24.25 5.94 -14.10
CA SER A 27 -23.13 6.60 -14.81
C SER A 27 -22.00 6.96 -13.83
N ALA A 28 -22.29 7.26 -12.56
CA ALA A 28 -21.31 7.52 -11.49
C ALA A 28 -20.78 6.21 -10.86
N ALA A 29 -21.57 5.12 -10.82
CA ALA A 29 -21.09 3.77 -10.47
C ALA A 29 -20.42 3.10 -11.69
N GLY A 30 -20.89 3.40 -12.91
CA GLY A 30 -20.16 3.17 -14.17
C GLY A 30 -18.87 4.00 -14.20
N SER A 31 -18.92 5.28 -13.73
CA SER A 31 -17.76 6.17 -13.58
C SER A 31 -16.90 5.82 -12.37
N ALA A 32 -17.43 5.16 -11.32
CA ALA A 32 -16.64 4.68 -10.16
C ALA A 32 -16.11 3.26 -10.38
N THR A 33 -16.83 2.45 -11.17
CA THR A 33 -16.30 1.17 -11.75
C THR A 33 -15.39 1.52 -12.92
N ALA A 34 -15.72 2.54 -13.77
CA ALA A 34 -14.79 3.15 -14.73
C ALA A 34 -13.69 3.92 -13.98
N ALA A 35 -13.87 4.46 -12.77
CA ALA A 35 -12.83 5.10 -11.95
C ALA A 35 -12.06 4.06 -11.09
N ALA A 36 -12.64 2.93 -10.70
CA ALA A 36 -11.93 1.78 -10.09
C ALA A 36 -11.34 0.84 -11.15
N ASN A 37 -12.04 0.70 -12.30
CA ASN A 37 -11.45 0.18 -13.56
C ASN A 37 -10.51 1.24 -14.18
N SER A 38 -10.77 2.57 -14.05
CA SER A 38 -9.85 3.66 -14.41
C SER A 38 -8.81 3.90 -13.31
N GLN A 39 -8.98 3.41 -12.09
CA GLN A 39 -7.91 3.35 -11.07
C GLN A 39 -7.12 2.04 -11.19
N LYS A 40 -7.80 0.97 -11.56
CA LYS A 40 -7.14 -0.30 -12.00
C LYS A 40 -6.60 -0.14 -13.41
N ALA A 41 -7.34 0.49 -14.33
CA ALA A 41 -6.89 0.98 -15.64
C ALA A 41 -6.01 2.24 -15.47
N ALA A 42 -6.09 3.10 -14.43
CA ALA A 42 -5.16 4.19 -14.13
C ALA A 42 -3.92 3.67 -13.40
N LYS A 43 -4.01 2.56 -12.70
CA LYS A 43 -2.82 1.86 -12.14
C LYS A 43 -2.20 0.89 -13.16
N THR A 44 -3.04 0.32 -14.02
CA THR A 44 -2.62 -0.33 -15.29
C THR A 44 -2.25 0.76 -16.30
N SER A 45 -2.95 1.92 -16.37
CA SER A 45 -2.59 3.11 -17.17
C SER A 45 -1.48 3.93 -16.52
N GLU A 46 -1.21 3.84 -15.24
CA GLU A 46 -0.04 4.41 -14.55
C GLU A 46 1.17 3.47 -14.69
N THR A 47 0.92 2.17 -14.68
CA THR A 47 1.93 1.16 -15.10
C THR A 47 2.08 1.19 -16.62
N ASN A 48 0.98 1.34 -17.36
CA ASN A 48 0.98 1.58 -18.81
C ASN A 48 1.41 3.01 -19.15
N ALA A 49 1.15 4.04 -18.32
CA ALA A 49 1.65 5.41 -18.44
C ALA A 49 3.12 5.51 -18.00
N LYS A 50 3.57 4.68 -17.09
CA LYS A 50 5.00 4.52 -16.75
C LYS A 50 5.72 3.64 -17.77
N SER A 51 5.04 2.65 -18.31
CA SER A 51 5.49 1.91 -19.50
C SER A 51 5.35 2.78 -20.76
N SER A 52 4.28 3.59 -20.86
CA SER A 52 4.08 4.60 -21.93
C SER A 52 4.97 5.82 -21.72
N GLN A 53 5.34 6.18 -20.48
CA GLN A 53 6.33 7.22 -20.17
C GLN A 53 7.76 6.71 -20.43
N THR A 54 7.99 5.43 -20.18
CA THR A 54 9.24 4.76 -20.61
C THR A 54 9.23 4.54 -22.12
N ALA A 55 8.09 4.16 -22.71
CA ALA A 55 7.89 4.09 -24.14
C ALA A 55 7.86 5.49 -24.80
N ALA A 56 7.29 6.52 -24.12
CA ALA A 56 7.33 7.93 -24.53
C ALA A 56 8.75 8.51 -24.43
N LYS A 57 9.49 8.13 -23.37
CA LYS A 57 10.91 8.49 -23.22
C LYS A 57 11.83 7.73 -24.18
N THR A 58 11.44 6.50 -24.52
CA THR A 58 12.05 5.73 -25.63
C THR A 58 11.62 6.33 -26.98
N SER A 59 10.33 6.75 -27.10
CA SER A 59 9.81 7.45 -28.28
C SER A 59 10.38 8.87 -28.40
N GLU A 60 10.62 9.57 -27.28
CA GLU A 60 11.31 10.86 -27.21
C GLU A 60 12.79 10.72 -27.59
N THR A 61 13.43 9.64 -27.12
CA THR A 61 14.79 9.28 -27.51
C THR A 61 14.83 8.88 -29.01
N ASN A 62 13.82 8.13 -29.45
CA ASN A 62 13.65 7.74 -30.85
C ASN A 62 13.23 8.94 -31.73
N ALA A 63 12.40 9.87 -31.17
CA ALA A 63 12.05 11.13 -31.84
C ALA A 63 13.27 12.04 -31.95
N LYS A 64 14.10 12.11 -30.92
CA LYS A 64 15.38 12.85 -30.93
C LYS A 64 16.43 12.22 -31.84
N ALA A 65 16.41 10.87 -31.93
CA ALA A 65 17.20 10.15 -32.92
C ALA A 65 16.63 10.38 -34.34
N SER A 66 15.30 10.44 -34.48
CA SER A 66 14.61 10.77 -35.74
C SER A 66 14.79 12.24 -36.11
N GLU A 67 14.82 13.16 -35.12
CA GLU A 67 15.15 14.58 -35.31
C GLU A 67 16.62 14.77 -35.72
N THR A 68 17.52 14.00 -35.15
CA THR A 68 18.93 13.93 -35.57
C THR A 68 19.04 13.33 -36.99
N ALA A 69 18.25 12.28 -37.28
CA ALA A 69 18.20 11.70 -38.63
C ALA A 69 17.52 12.66 -39.63
N ALA A 70 16.48 13.41 -39.20
CA ALA A 70 15.85 14.45 -39.99
C ALA A 70 16.81 15.62 -40.24
N LYS A 71 17.61 15.98 -39.21
CA LYS A 71 18.66 17.01 -39.34
C LYS A 71 19.81 16.56 -40.26
N ASN A 72 20.22 15.29 -40.11
CA ASN A 72 21.19 14.70 -41.03
C ASN A 72 20.61 14.59 -42.47
N SER A 73 19.28 14.39 -42.58
CA SER A 73 18.57 14.44 -43.86
C SER A 73 18.43 15.86 -44.38
N GLN A 74 18.30 16.86 -43.49
CA GLN A 74 18.30 18.29 -43.83
C GLN A 74 19.71 18.74 -44.29
N ASP A 75 20.74 18.29 -43.62
CA ASP A 75 22.13 18.56 -44.01
C ASP A 75 22.48 17.84 -45.33
N ALA A 76 21.94 16.63 -45.56
CA ALA A 76 22.04 15.92 -46.82
C ALA A 76 21.17 16.58 -47.93
N ALA A 77 20.01 17.16 -47.56
CA ALA A 77 19.18 17.95 -48.47
C ALA A 77 19.87 19.26 -48.83
N ALA A 78 20.53 19.96 -47.86
CA ALA A 78 21.32 21.15 -48.12
C ALA A 78 22.56 20.88 -49.00
N GLN A 79 23.18 19.70 -48.82
CA GLN A 79 24.22 19.22 -49.75
C GLN A 79 23.65 18.88 -51.13
N SER A 80 22.41 18.30 -51.14
CA SER A 80 21.70 18.04 -52.41
C SER A 80 21.22 19.31 -53.07
N GLU A 81 20.86 20.35 -52.29
CA GLU A 81 20.51 21.68 -52.76
C GLU A 81 21.74 22.41 -53.32
N SER A 82 22.89 22.27 -52.70
CA SER A 82 24.19 22.73 -53.18
C SER A 82 24.64 21.97 -54.46
N ALA A 83 24.35 20.66 -54.51
CA ALA A 83 24.58 19.84 -55.71
C ALA A 83 23.56 20.18 -56.83
N ALA A 84 22.31 20.55 -56.48
CA ALA A 84 21.28 21.02 -57.42
C ALA A 84 21.60 22.44 -57.95
N ALA A 85 22.19 23.32 -57.08
CA ALA A 85 22.71 24.63 -57.50
C ALA A 85 23.93 24.48 -58.45
N GLY A 86 24.77 23.46 -58.22
CA GLY A 86 25.83 23.03 -59.15
C GLY A 86 25.27 22.44 -60.46
N SER A 87 24.11 21.81 -60.37
CA SER A 87 23.41 21.25 -61.54
C SER A 87 22.60 22.30 -62.35
N ALA A 88 22.31 23.50 -61.77
CA ALA A 88 21.70 24.63 -62.48
C ALA A 88 22.61 25.17 -63.54
N SER A 89 23.93 24.98 -63.48
CA SER A 89 24.87 25.26 -64.57
C SER A 89 24.81 24.22 -65.71
N ALA A 90 24.16 23.11 -65.49
CA ALA A 90 23.83 22.11 -66.49
C ALA A 90 22.45 22.33 -67.12
N ALA A 91 21.88 23.50 -66.91
CA ALA A 91 20.49 23.86 -67.31
C ALA A 91 20.24 24.08 -68.78
N ALA A 92 21.18 23.79 -69.66
CA ALA A 92 20.88 23.63 -71.09
C ALA A 92 20.08 22.31 -71.36
N SER A 93 20.03 21.37 -70.39
CA SER A 93 19.15 20.21 -70.48
C SER A 93 17.72 20.46 -69.91
N SER A 94 17.47 21.64 -69.40
CA SER A 94 16.24 21.97 -68.64
C SER A 94 14.96 22.19 -69.51
N ALA A 95 15.07 22.29 -70.79
CA ALA A 95 13.88 22.35 -71.71
C ALA A 95 13.12 21.00 -71.71
N THR A 96 13.88 19.88 -71.61
CA THR A 96 13.29 18.56 -71.53
C THR A 96 12.76 18.31 -70.07
N ALA A 97 13.44 18.89 -69.07
CA ALA A 97 12.99 18.81 -67.66
C ALA A 97 11.73 19.68 -67.43
N SER A 98 11.59 20.83 -68.16
CA SER A 98 10.37 21.67 -68.11
C SER A 98 9.16 20.96 -68.70
N ALA A 99 9.31 20.27 -69.84
CA ALA A 99 8.24 19.45 -70.37
C ALA A 99 7.88 18.22 -69.49
N ASN A 100 8.89 17.63 -68.84
CA ASN A 100 8.68 16.58 -67.87
C ASN A 100 8.05 17.11 -66.56
N SER A 101 8.41 18.34 -66.16
CA SER A 101 7.78 19.06 -65.03
C SER A 101 6.33 19.44 -65.33
N GLN A 102 6.01 19.85 -66.53
CA GLN A 102 4.60 20.09 -66.93
C GLN A 102 3.78 18.80 -66.97
N LYS A 103 4.40 17.70 -67.44
CA LYS A 103 3.77 16.39 -67.42
C LYS A 103 3.62 15.87 -65.95
N ALA A 104 4.64 16.11 -65.13
CA ALA A 104 4.60 15.81 -63.68
C ALA A 104 3.61 16.70 -62.93
N ALA A 105 3.50 18.01 -63.33
CA ALA A 105 2.50 18.89 -62.74
C ALA A 105 1.08 18.47 -63.13
N LYS A 106 0.85 18.04 -64.36
CA LYS A 106 -0.45 17.48 -64.78
C LYS A 106 -0.78 16.12 -64.14
N THR A 107 0.24 15.32 -63.89
CA THR A 107 0.12 14.08 -63.12
C THR A 107 -0.14 14.41 -61.65
N SER A 108 0.54 15.43 -61.08
CA SER A 108 0.30 15.91 -59.72
C SER A 108 -1.10 16.52 -59.55
N GLU A 109 -1.58 17.25 -60.56
CA GLU A 109 -2.95 17.79 -60.57
C GLU A 109 -3.98 16.63 -60.61
N THR A 110 -3.72 15.61 -61.46
CA THR A 110 -4.57 14.41 -61.49
C THR A 110 -4.51 13.64 -60.17
N ASN A 111 -3.32 13.52 -59.56
CA ASN A 111 -3.14 12.90 -58.26
C ASN A 111 -3.74 13.73 -57.10
N ALA A 112 -3.64 15.08 -57.20
CA ALA A 112 -4.30 15.97 -56.25
C ALA A 112 -5.83 15.82 -56.34
N LYS A 113 -6.38 15.76 -57.54
CA LYS A 113 -7.81 15.53 -57.75
C LYS A 113 -8.28 14.13 -57.32
N ALA A 114 -7.41 13.14 -57.52
CA ALA A 114 -7.64 11.79 -57.00
C ALA A 114 -7.56 11.77 -55.44
N SER A 115 -6.58 12.51 -54.86
CA SER A 115 -6.44 12.68 -53.40
C SER A 115 -7.61 13.47 -52.82
N GLU A 116 -8.10 14.49 -53.50
CA GLU A 116 -9.28 15.27 -53.12
C GLU A 116 -10.54 14.39 -53.13
N THR A 117 -10.68 13.54 -54.17
CA THR A 117 -11.74 12.54 -54.25
C THR A 117 -11.60 11.47 -53.16
N ALA A 118 -10.38 11.03 -52.88
CA ALA A 118 -10.09 10.08 -51.80
C ALA A 118 -10.35 10.72 -50.43
N ALA A 119 -9.97 11.99 -50.22
CA ALA A 119 -10.28 12.76 -49.02
C ALA A 119 -11.79 12.93 -48.81
N ALA A 120 -12.51 13.30 -49.90
CA ALA A 120 -13.98 13.40 -49.86
C ALA A 120 -14.65 12.03 -49.54
N ASN A 121 -14.12 10.95 -50.11
CA ASN A 121 -14.60 9.59 -49.80
C ASN A 121 -14.23 9.20 -48.36
N SER A 122 -13.05 9.56 -47.89
CA SER A 122 -12.62 9.35 -46.49
C SER A 122 -13.47 10.17 -45.50
N ALA A 123 -13.81 11.41 -45.85
CA ALA A 123 -14.71 12.26 -45.07
C ALA A 123 -16.14 11.64 -45.03
N LYS A 124 -16.65 11.11 -46.16
CA LYS A 124 -17.92 10.37 -46.19
C LYS A 124 -17.84 9.08 -45.37
N ALA A 125 -16.76 8.34 -45.49
CA ALA A 125 -16.54 7.12 -44.70
C ALA A 125 -16.40 7.44 -43.19
N SER A 126 -15.73 8.55 -42.86
CA SER A 126 -15.63 9.05 -41.48
C SER A 126 -16.99 9.48 -40.94
N ALA A 127 -17.81 10.21 -41.73
CA ALA A 127 -19.17 10.58 -41.34
C ALA A 127 -20.07 9.34 -41.18
N ALA A 128 -19.95 8.35 -42.07
CA ALA A 128 -20.64 7.08 -41.94
C ALA A 128 -20.18 6.29 -40.70
N SER A 129 -18.86 6.27 -40.41
CA SER A 129 -18.30 5.67 -39.21
C SER A 129 -18.74 6.38 -37.94
N GLN A 130 -18.83 7.73 -37.95
CA GLN A 130 -19.38 8.52 -36.83
C GLN A 130 -20.87 8.20 -36.61
N THR A 131 -21.64 8.07 -37.68
CA THR A 131 -23.05 7.68 -37.59
C THR A 131 -23.20 6.24 -37.06
N ALA A 132 -22.36 5.33 -37.55
CA ALA A 132 -22.34 3.96 -37.06
C ALA A 132 -21.84 3.87 -35.59
N ALA A 133 -20.82 4.66 -35.23
CA ALA A 133 -20.34 4.76 -33.86
C ALA A 133 -21.42 5.34 -32.93
N LYS A 134 -22.14 6.39 -33.38
CA LYS A 134 -23.27 6.94 -32.62
C LYS A 134 -24.43 5.95 -32.51
N ALA A 135 -24.76 5.22 -33.55
CA ALA A 135 -25.76 4.17 -33.49
C ALA A 135 -25.33 3.01 -32.56
N SER A 136 -24.03 2.69 -32.56
CA SER A 136 -23.45 1.70 -31.63
C SER A 136 -23.44 2.21 -30.19
N GLU A 137 -23.17 3.53 -29.98
CA GLU A 137 -23.26 4.17 -28.68
C GLU A 137 -24.70 4.20 -28.16
N ASP A 138 -25.66 4.55 -29.00
CA ASP A 138 -27.08 4.56 -28.67
C ASP A 138 -27.60 3.13 -28.40
N ALA A 139 -27.19 2.15 -29.22
CA ALA A 139 -27.46 0.73 -28.96
C ALA A 139 -26.77 0.22 -27.69
N ALA A 140 -25.52 0.63 -27.44
CA ALA A 140 -24.81 0.30 -26.19
C ALA A 140 -25.48 0.93 -24.98
N ARG A 141 -26.00 2.16 -25.10
CA ARG A 141 -26.83 2.79 -24.03
C ARG A 141 -28.13 2.06 -23.82
N GLU A 142 -28.77 1.64 -24.89
CA GLU A 142 -30.01 0.86 -24.82
C GLU A 142 -29.75 -0.53 -24.25
N TYR A 143 -28.70 -1.23 -24.70
CA TYR A 143 -28.24 -2.49 -24.10
C TYR A 143 -27.76 -2.32 -22.66
N ALA A 144 -27.06 -1.20 -22.35
CA ALA A 144 -26.70 -0.88 -20.97
C ALA A 144 -27.94 -0.57 -20.11
N SER A 145 -28.97 0.06 -20.67
CA SER A 145 -30.25 0.30 -20.01
C SER A 145 -31.06 -0.98 -19.85
N GLN A 146 -31.12 -1.83 -20.87
CA GLN A 146 -31.78 -3.14 -20.83
C GLN A 146 -30.98 -4.17 -20.01
N ALA A 147 -29.66 -4.12 -20.05
CA ALA A 147 -28.76 -4.91 -19.22
C ALA A 147 -28.64 -4.33 -17.78
N ALA A 148 -28.96 -3.05 -17.55
CA ALA A 148 -28.91 -2.43 -16.23
C ALA A 148 -29.96 -3.00 -15.27
N GLU A 149 -31.10 -3.49 -15.75
CA GLU A 149 -32.09 -4.13 -14.88
C GLU A 149 -31.58 -5.43 -14.24
N PRO A 150 -31.01 -6.41 -14.94
CA PRO A 150 -30.37 -7.57 -14.30
C PRO A 150 -29.02 -7.21 -13.66
N TYR A 151 -28.28 -6.20 -14.16
CA TYR A 151 -26.97 -5.79 -13.63
C TYR A 151 -27.02 -4.72 -12.55
N LYS A 152 -28.19 -4.12 -12.22
CA LYS A 152 -28.37 -3.33 -10.99
C LYS A 152 -27.95 -4.09 -9.73
N GLN A 153 -27.91 -5.42 -9.80
CA GLN A 153 -27.44 -6.27 -8.72
C GLN A 153 -25.91 -6.46 -8.70
N VAL A 154 -25.20 -6.16 -9.78
CA VAL A 154 -23.74 -6.37 -9.92
C VAL A 154 -22.97 -5.09 -9.67
N LEU A 155 -23.42 -3.93 -10.19
CA LEU A 155 -22.73 -2.66 -9.99
C LEU A 155 -22.81 -2.21 -8.55
N GLN A 156 -21.64 -1.93 -7.97
CA GLN A 156 -21.57 -1.44 -6.60
C GLN A 156 -22.15 -0.02 -6.51
N PRO A 157 -23.10 0.21 -5.60
CA PRO A 157 -23.50 1.58 -5.29
C PRO A 157 -22.35 2.34 -4.61
N LEU A 158 -22.37 3.65 -4.70
CA LEU A 158 -21.42 4.47 -3.93
C LEU A 158 -21.55 4.15 -2.44
N PRO A 159 -20.45 4.03 -1.71
CA PRO A 159 -20.49 3.83 -0.27
C PRO A 159 -21.02 5.07 0.44
N ASP A 160 -21.75 4.87 1.54
CA ASP A 160 -22.22 5.95 2.40
C ASP A 160 -21.08 6.52 3.27
N VAL A 161 -20.06 5.70 3.53
CA VAL A 161 -18.80 6.12 4.15
C VAL A 161 -17.64 5.60 3.30
N TRP A 162 -16.73 6.49 2.95
CA TRP A 162 -15.51 6.12 2.23
C TRP A 162 -14.33 6.95 2.67
N ILE A 163 -13.33 6.26 3.22
CA ILE A 163 -12.06 6.81 3.65
C ILE A 163 -10.95 6.04 2.92
N PRO A 164 -10.27 6.65 1.94
CA PRO A 164 -9.23 5.97 1.16
C PRO A 164 -8.01 5.57 1.99
N PHE A 165 -7.61 6.35 2.97
CA PHE A 165 -6.36 6.17 3.73
C PHE A 165 -5.11 6.03 2.87
N ASN A 166 -5.07 6.73 1.74
CA ASN A 166 -3.90 6.73 0.86
C ASN A 166 -2.85 7.75 1.32
N ASP A 167 -3.25 9.00 1.49
CA ASP A 167 -2.37 10.14 1.74
C ASP A 167 -2.93 11.09 2.81
N SER A 168 -4.19 10.92 3.16
CA SER A 168 -4.87 11.75 4.15
C SER A 168 -5.88 10.93 4.95
N LEU A 169 -6.41 11.56 5.99
CA LEU A 169 -7.53 11.06 6.79
C LEU A 169 -8.89 11.50 6.24
N ASP A 170 -8.91 12.14 5.07
CA ASP A 170 -10.11 12.72 4.50
C ASP A 170 -11.13 11.65 4.11
N MET A 171 -12.39 11.95 4.38
CA MET A 171 -13.53 11.15 3.95
C MET A 171 -14.02 11.67 2.59
N LEU A 172 -14.10 10.79 1.60
CA LEU A 172 -14.73 11.11 0.30
C LEU A 172 -16.26 11.05 0.40
N ALA A 173 -16.78 10.20 1.27
CA ALA A 173 -18.17 10.13 1.67
C ALA A 173 -18.28 9.84 3.16
N GLY A 174 -19.34 10.33 3.81
CA GLY A 174 -19.59 10.11 5.23
C GLY A 174 -20.11 11.35 5.93
N PHE A 175 -20.52 11.17 7.19
CA PHE A 175 -21.07 12.22 8.03
C PHE A 175 -19.95 12.84 8.89
N SER A 176 -19.96 14.16 8.89
CA SER A 176 -19.09 14.99 9.70
C SER A 176 -19.92 15.96 10.53
N PRO A 177 -19.80 15.98 11.86
CA PRO A 177 -20.66 16.80 12.72
C PRO A 177 -20.27 18.29 12.78
N GLY A 178 -19.21 18.73 12.13
CA GLY A 178 -18.74 20.10 12.22
C GLY A 178 -18.50 20.82 10.90
N TYR A 179 -18.12 22.07 10.97
CA TYR A 179 -17.83 22.91 9.81
C TYR A 179 -16.49 23.61 9.96
N LYS A 180 -15.72 23.64 8.89
CA LYS A 180 -14.52 24.44 8.72
C LYS A 180 -14.89 25.71 7.96
N GLN A 181 -14.39 26.85 8.42
CA GLN A 181 -14.46 28.09 7.66
C GLN A 181 -13.20 28.22 6.79
N ILE A 182 -13.41 28.38 5.49
CA ILE A 182 -12.34 28.65 4.54
C ILE A 182 -12.61 30.03 3.97
N THR A 183 -11.62 30.91 4.07
CA THR A 183 -11.69 32.25 3.45
C THR A 183 -11.10 32.16 2.05
N VAL A 184 -11.90 32.52 1.05
CA VAL A 184 -11.48 32.57 -0.36
C VAL A 184 -11.73 34.02 -0.84
N GLY A 185 -10.68 34.82 -0.90
CA GLY A 185 -10.83 36.28 -1.07
C GLY A 185 -11.55 36.90 0.13
N ASP A 186 -12.64 37.60 -0.12
CA ASP A 186 -13.48 38.21 0.90
C ASP A 186 -14.62 37.30 1.39
N ASP A 187 -14.77 36.12 0.80
CA ASP A 187 -15.86 35.20 1.11
C ASP A 187 -15.44 34.15 2.16
N VAL A 188 -16.30 33.98 3.16
CA VAL A 188 -16.14 32.91 4.17
C VAL A 188 -17.07 31.76 3.82
N ILE A 189 -16.48 30.68 3.32
CA ILE A 189 -17.20 29.45 2.94
C ILE A 189 -17.18 28.49 4.12
N LYS A 190 -18.36 28.04 4.55
CA LYS A 190 -18.50 26.96 5.53
C LYS A 190 -18.47 25.61 4.82
N MET A 191 -17.43 24.84 5.07
CA MET A 191 -17.33 23.45 4.59
C MET A 191 -17.39 22.49 5.78
N PRO A 192 -17.95 21.27 5.60
CA PRO A 192 -17.85 20.24 6.64
C PRO A 192 -16.40 20.04 7.02
N SER A 193 -16.01 20.31 8.28
CA SER A 193 -14.61 20.26 8.72
C SER A 193 -14.19 18.88 9.19
N ASP A 194 -15.15 18.07 9.62
CA ASP A 194 -14.85 16.79 10.24
C ASP A 194 -15.04 15.64 9.22
N LYS A 195 -14.83 15.93 7.94
CA LYS A 195 -14.54 14.91 6.93
C LYS A 195 -13.15 14.29 7.18
N ILE A 196 -12.65 14.46 8.37
CA ILE A 196 -11.34 14.01 8.80
C ILE A 196 -11.56 13.00 9.92
N VAL A 197 -10.96 11.84 9.77
CA VAL A 197 -10.84 10.88 10.86
C VAL A 197 -9.91 11.47 11.92
N SER A 198 -10.28 11.37 13.17
CA SER A 198 -9.42 11.81 14.26
C SER A 198 -8.24 10.86 14.43
N PHE A 199 -7.04 11.40 14.47
CA PHE A 199 -5.81 10.68 14.74
C PHE A 199 -5.11 11.26 15.96
N LYS A 200 -4.58 10.40 16.82
CA LYS A 200 -3.79 10.76 18.00
C LYS A 200 -2.61 9.81 18.18
N ARG A 201 -1.46 10.35 18.51
CA ARG A 201 -0.26 9.63 19.00
C ARG A 201 0.55 10.55 19.88
N ALA A 202 0.77 10.16 21.13
CA ALA A 202 1.44 10.99 22.14
C ALA A 202 2.96 11.11 21.97
N SER A 203 3.54 10.62 20.88
CA SER A 203 4.97 10.73 20.57
C SER A 203 5.18 10.97 19.08
N GLY A 204 6.34 11.47 18.70
CA GLY A 204 6.84 11.35 17.34
C GLY A 204 6.99 9.87 16.94
N ALA A 205 7.08 9.60 15.65
CA ALA A 205 7.29 8.29 15.09
C ALA A 205 7.99 8.36 13.73
N THR A 206 8.63 7.30 13.31
CA THR A 206 9.15 7.22 11.94
C THR A 206 8.27 6.36 11.05
N TYR A 207 8.43 6.53 9.76
CA TYR A 207 7.83 5.70 8.72
C TYR A 207 8.64 5.79 7.43
N ILE A 208 8.43 4.85 6.53
CA ILE A 208 9.02 4.89 5.20
C ILE A 208 7.97 5.47 4.25
N ASN A 209 8.22 6.67 3.75
CA ASN A 209 7.29 7.29 2.82
C ASN A 209 7.22 6.55 1.48
N LYS A 210 6.32 6.96 0.60
CA LYS A 210 6.09 6.30 -0.69
C LYS A 210 7.30 6.31 -1.64
N SER A 211 8.25 7.22 -1.40
CA SER A 211 9.51 7.31 -2.14
C SER A 211 10.62 6.44 -1.54
N GLY A 212 10.36 5.72 -0.46
CA GLY A 212 11.35 4.88 0.23
C GLY A 212 12.21 5.64 1.24
N VAL A 213 11.87 6.90 1.54
CA VAL A 213 12.65 7.76 2.45
C VAL A 213 12.15 7.59 3.89
N LEU A 214 13.08 7.41 4.82
CA LEU A 214 12.80 7.42 6.27
C LEU A 214 12.37 8.83 6.69
N THR A 215 11.16 8.95 7.15
CA THR A 215 10.53 10.22 7.49
C THR A 215 10.10 10.20 8.95
N VAL A 216 10.20 11.34 9.61
CA VAL A 216 9.70 11.53 10.98
C VAL A 216 8.32 12.17 10.90
N ALA A 217 7.36 11.55 11.57
CA ALA A 217 6.05 12.12 11.83
C ALA A 217 6.01 12.70 13.24
N GLU A 218 5.45 13.89 13.36
CA GLU A 218 5.31 14.59 14.62
C GLU A 218 4.25 13.96 15.53
N VAL A 219 4.11 14.50 16.75
CA VAL A 219 2.99 14.13 17.65
C VAL A 219 1.67 14.38 16.93
N ASP A 220 0.74 13.41 17.03
CA ASP A 220 -0.58 13.47 16.38
C ASP A 220 -0.56 13.49 14.84
N GLU A 221 0.58 13.29 14.20
CA GLU A 221 0.70 13.20 12.74
C GLU A 221 0.56 11.75 12.27
N PRO A 222 -0.40 11.43 11.35
CA PRO A 222 -0.57 10.10 10.81
C PRO A 222 0.55 9.74 9.83
N ARG A 223 0.79 8.44 9.67
CA ARG A 223 1.86 7.89 8.82
C ARG A 223 1.26 7.16 7.64
N PHE A 224 1.49 7.69 6.44
CA PHE A 224 1.01 7.09 5.19
C PHE A 224 2.19 6.52 4.41
N GLU A 225 2.23 5.21 4.34
CA GLU A 225 3.19 4.46 3.53
C GLU A 225 2.55 3.99 2.22
N ARG A 226 3.29 3.25 1.40
CA ARG A 226 2.78 2.70 0.14
C ARG A 226 1.51 1.86 0.34
N GLU A 227 1.41 1.15 1.46
CA GLU A 227 0.33 0.21 1.76
C GLU A 227 -0.90 0.88 2.41
N GLY A 228 -0.84 2.17 2.71
CA GLY A 228 -1.92 2.95 3.30
C GLY A 228 -1.55 3.57 4.66
N LEU A 229 -2.55 3.79 5.50
CA LEU A 229 -2.35 4.30 6.87
C LEU A 229 -1.75 3.23 7.76
N LEU A 230 -0.54 3.46 8.26
CA LEU A 230 0.12 2.60 9.25
C LEU A 230 -0.51 2.81 10.62
N ILE A 231 -0.93 1.71 11.26
CA ILE A 231 -1.51 1.72 12.61
C ILE A 231 -0.80 0.68 13.47
N GLU A 232 -0.19 1.15 14.54
CA GLU A 232 0.59 0.32 15.47
C GLU A 232 0.26 0.62 16.93
N GLY A 233 0.42 -0.39 17.77
CA GLY A 233 0.41 -0.25 19.22
C GLY A 233 1.73 0.33 19.74
N GLN A 234 1.76 0.64 21.04
CA GLN A 234 2.98 1.05 21.71
C GLN A 234 4.08 -0.01 21.58
N ARG A 235 5.30 0.43 21.33
CA ARG A 235 6.52 -0.38 21.29
C ARG A 235 7.70 0.40 21.87
N THR A 236 8.66 -0.34 22.38
CA THR A 236 9.92 0.22 22.90
C THR A 236 11.08 -0.40 22.16
N ASN A 237 11.95 0.43 21.60
CA ASN A 237 13.24 0.00 21.07
C ASN A 237 14.25 -0.05 22.23
N TYR A 238 14.71 -1.23 22.56
CA TYR A 238 15.72 -1.47 23.59
C TYR A 238 17.15 -1.29 23.08
N HIS A 239 17.33 -1.19 21.75
CA HIS A 239 18.62 -0.88 21.17
C HIS A 239 18.95 0.61 21.37
N LEU A 240 20.03 0.91 22.07
CA LEU A 240 20.41 2.28 22.40
C LEU A 240 21.21 2.92 21.27
N ASN A 241 21.18 4.26 21.22
CA ASN A 241 21.93 5.06 20.26
C ASN A 241 21.68 4.63 18.80
N SER A 242 20.44 4.36 18.45
CA SER A 242 20.08 3.73 17.18
C SER A 242 20.52 4.51 15.93
N LEU A 243 20.84 5.81 16.07
CA LEU A 243 21.40 6.65 15.00
C LEU A 243 22.92 6.88 15.15
N THR A 244 23.62 6.15 16.03
CA THR A 244 25.05 6.34 16.25
C THR A 244 25.80 5.00 16.12
N PRO A 245 26.17 4.58 14.89
CA PRO A 245 26.79 3.28 14.64
C PRO A 245 27.98 2.93 15.52
N SER A 246 28.81 3.92 15.86
CA SER A 246 29.99 3.74 16.75
C SER A 246 29.63 3.35 18.19
N LYS A 247 28.37 3.50 18.59
CA LYS A 247 27.88 3.17 19.94
C LYS A 247 27.05 1.89 20.01
N TRP A 248 26.93 1.14 18.91
CA TRP A 248 26.08 -0.06 18.87
C TRP A 248 26.69 -1.29 19.56
N GLY A 249 27.94 -1.20 19.96
CA GLY A 249 28.63 -2.29 20.67
C GLY A 249 29.29 -3.30 19.72
N ALA A 250 29.81 -2.81 18.60
CA ALA A 250 30.60 -3.63 17.69
C ALA A 250 31.86 -4.20 18.41
N THR A 251 32.21 -5.43 18.08
CA THR A 251 33.44 -6.05 18.60
C THR A 251 34.69 -5.37 18.03
N THR A 252 35.81 -5.48 18.70
CA THR A 252 37.09 -4.90 18.27
C THR A 252 37.62 -5.52 16.96
N SER A 253 37.11 -6.66 16.55
CA SER A 253 37.44 -7.35 15.29
C SER A 253 36.74 -6.77 14.07
N VAL A 254 35.87 -5.77 14.27
CA VAL A 254 35.17 -5.06 13.20
C VAL A 254 35.56 -3.59 13.26
N THR A 255 35.76 -2.97 12.11
CA THR A 255 36.05 -1.55 11.97
C THR A 255 34.89 -0.88 11.26
N ILE A 256 34.47 0.28 11.74
CA ILE A 256 33.55 1.15 11.01
C ILE A 256 34.38 1.96 10.02
N THR A 257 34.29 1.61 8.74
CA THR A 257 35.05 2.28 7.68
C THR A 257 34.31 3.43 7.05
N GLU A 258 32.98 3.42 7.16
CA GLU A 258 32.11 4.48 6.66
C GLU A 258 30.88 4.59 7.57
N SER A 259 30.40 5.80 7.80
CA SER A 259 29.13 6.05 8.47
C SER A 259 28.55 7.38 8.01
N GLY A 260 27.25 7.51 7.96
CA GLY A 260 26.58 8.71 7.51
C GLY A 260 25.07 8.51 7.41
N VAL A 261 24.44 9.41 6.70
CA VAL A 261 23.03 9.31 6.32
C VAL A 261 22.99 9.19 4.81
N ASP A 262 22.30 8.18 4.31
CA ASP A 262 22.16 7.97 2.87
C ASP A 262 21.08 8.90 2.27
N GLU A 263 20.91 8.83 0.97
CA GLU A 263 19.93 9.62 0.20
C GLU A 263 18.47 9.33 0.59
N PHE A 264 18.22 8.22 1.28
CA PHE A 264 16.90 7.82 1.78
C PHE A 264 16.71 8.14 3.27
N GLY A 265 17.63 8.87 3.87
CA GLY A 265 17.55 9.29 5.27
C GLY A 265 17.93 8.22 6.29
N PHE A 266 18.51 7.10 5.86
CA PHE A 266 18.97 6.06 6.79
C PHE A 266 20.36 6.37 7.32
N THR A 267 20.47 6.53 8.64
CA THR A 267 21.77 6.58 9.31
C THR A 267 22.36 5.18 9.35
N TYR A 268 23.47 4.98 8.69
CA TYR A 268 24.12 3.67 8.58
C TYR A 268 25.57 3.68 9.04
N GLY A 269 26.09 2.49 9.33
CA GLY A 269 27.51 2.23 9.49
C GLY A 269 27.93 1.08 8.61
N ARG A 270 29.08 1.22 7.94
CA ARG A 270 29.76 0.15 7.22
C ARG A 270 30.70 -0.57 8.16
N PHE A 271 30.36 -1.79 8.49
CA PHE A 271 31.11 -2.64 9.41
C PHE A 271 31.96 -3.62 8.61
N GLN A 272 33.25 -3.33 8.52
CA GLN A 272 34.21 -4.16 7.82
C GLN A 272 34.99 -5.02 8.80
N ILE A 273 35.21 -6.28 8.44
CA ILE A 273 36.05 -7.19 9.22
C ILE A 273 37.52 -6.78 9.12
N LYS A 274 38.29 -6.99 10.19
CA LYS A 274 39.70 -6.76 10.20
C LYS A 274 40.44 -7.95 9.60
N ASP A 275 41.61 -7.68 9.02
CA ASP A 275 42.47 -8.70 8.37
C ASP A 275 42.84 -9.88 9.28
N GLU A 276 42.93 -9.63 10.61
CA GLU A 276 43.18 -10.69 11.62
C GLU A 276 42.08 -11.76 11.65
N LYS A 277 40.96 -11.56 10.98
CA LYS A 277 39.84 -12.51 10.88
C LYS A 277 39.79 -13.25 9.55
N ILE A 278 40.67 -12.93 8.63
CA ILE A 278 40.79 -13.68 7.36
C ILE A 278 41.05 -15.17 7.66
N GLY A 279 40.36 -16.03 6.95
CA GLY A 279 40.42 -17.47 7.14
C GLY A 279 39.63 -18.00 8.36
N THR A 280 39.01 -17.13 9.15
CA THR A 280 38.16 -17.57 10.30
C THR A 280 36.67 -17.62 9.92
N ASN A 281 35.91 -18.44 10.64
CA ASN A 281 34.45 -18.56 10.52
C ASN A 281 33.70 -17.87 11.67
N THR A 282 34.37 -17.00 12.41
CA THR A 282 33.83 -16.37 13.62
C THR A 282 32.80 -15.29 13.28
N THR A 283 31.62 -15.32 13.86
CA THR A 283 30.66 -14.22 13.76
C THR A 283 31.04 -13.08 14.71
N MET A 284 30.78 -11.84 14.29
CA MET A 284 31.19 -10.65 15.06
C MET A 284 30.03 -9.70 15.27
N ASN A 285 29.88 -9.19 16.50
CA ASN A 285 28.83 -8.25 16.83
C ASN A 285 29.04 -6.92 16.09
N ILE A 286 27.93 -6.42 15.58
CA ILE A 286 27.78 -5.07 15.04
C ILE A 286 26.95 -4.23 16.03
N ALA A 287 25.82 -4.78 16.46
CA ALA A 287 24.90 -4.12 17.35
C ALA A 287 24.39 -5.13 18.39
N ALA A 288 24.30 -4.73 19.66
CA ALA A 288 23.94 -5.65 20.72
C ALA A 288 23.09 -5.00 21.82
N VAL A 289 22.07 -5.73 22.24
CA VAL A 289 21.34 -5.49 23.49
C VAL A 289 21.55 -6.73 24.37
N SER A 290 22.32 -6.58 25.42
CA SER A 290 22.57 -7.71 26.35
C SER A 290 21.28 -8.16 27.03
N GLY A 291 21.17 -9.46 27.32
CA GLY A 291 20.00 -10.03 28.01
C GLY A 291 19.64 -9.28 29.30
N GLY A 292 20.62 -8.86 30.09
CA GLY A 292 20.37 -8.10 31.32
C GLY A 292 19.76 -6.71 31.14
N ARG A 293 19.72 -6.18 29.90
CA ARG A 293 19.05 -4.93 29.51
C ARG A 293 18.00 -5.15 28.44
N GLY A 294 17.67 -6.40 28.17
CA GLY A 294 16.74 -6.81 27.14
C GLY A 294 15.26 -6.71 27.56
N VAL A 295 14.47 -7.52 26.92
CA VAL A 295 13.02 -7.60 27.16
C VAL A 295 12.74 -8.64 28.24
N ASP A 296 11.95 -8.25 29.23
CA ASP A 296 11.39 -9.18 30.22
C ASP A 296 10.26 -10.00 29.58
N VAL A 297 10.45 -11.30 29.50
CA VAL A 297 9.48 -12.25 28.92
C VAL A 297 8.81 -13.13 29.98
N THR A 298 8.99 -12.82 31.24
CA THR A 298 8.34 -13.56 32.35
C THR A 298 6.85 -13.28 32.44
N GLY A 299 6.44 -12.06 32.03
CA GLY A 299 5.06 -11.58 32.08
C GLY A 299 4.19 -12.08 30.90
N THR A 300 3.40 -11.20 30.37
CA THR A 300 2.49 -11.46 29.24
C THR A 300 3.18 -11.42 27.88
N GLU A 301 4.32 -10.72 27.78
CA GLU A 301 5.13 -10.73 26.55
C GLU A 301 5.84 -12.08 26.41
N LYS A 302 5.60 -12.72 25.30
CA LYS A 302 6.15 -14.06 25.00
C LYS A 302 6.97 -14.08 23.71
N TYR A 303 7.17 -12.92 23.12
CA TYR A 303 7.92 -12.78 21.89
C TYR A 303 8.86 -11.60 21.98
N VAL A 304 10.00 -11.73 21.34
CA VAL A 304 10.93 -10.63 21.11
C VAL A 304 11.28 -10.59 19.62
N THR A 305 11.41 -9.40 19.08
CA THR A 305 11.72 -9.20 17.67
C THR A 305 12.90 -8.26 17.51
N THR A 306 13.85 -8.67 16.69
CA THR A 306 14.94 -7.82 16.20
C THR A 306 14.74 -7.55 14.74
N SER A 307 14.89 -6.31 14.34
CA SER A 307 14.90 -5.91 12.94
C SER A 307 16.04 -4.94 12.65
N CYS A 308 16.50 -4.97 11.43
CA CYS A 308 17.47 -4.02 10.88
C CYS A 308 17.30 -3.97 9.36
N ARG A 309 17.99 -3.03 8.74
CA ARG A 309 18.21 -3.02 7.30
C ARG A 309 19.70 -3.24 7.04
N VAL A 310 19.98 -4.05 6.04
CA VAL A 310 21.36 -4.41 5.69
C VAL A 310 21.60 -4.25 4.19
N LYS A 311 22.84 -3.98 3.84
CA LYS A 311 23.30 -3.87 2.45
C LYS A 311 24.76 -4.28 2.38
N SER A 312 25.17 -4.93 1.31
CA SER A 312 26.56 -5.25 1.03
C SER A 312 26.74 -5.61 -0.44
N ASP A 313 27.90 -5.31 -0.98
CA ASP A 313 28.37 -5.82 -2.27
C ASP A 313 29.28 -7.04 -2.09
N SER A 314 29.61 -7.42 -0.85
CA SER A 314 30.39 -8.61 -0.55
C SER A 314 29.58 -9.87 -0.85
N ALA A 315 30.10 -10.72 -1.75
CA ALA A 315 29.40 -11.91 -2.20
C ALA A 315 29.13 -12.89 -1.04
N ASN A 316 27.87 -13.33 -0.93
CA ASN A 316 27.43 -14.34 0.04
C ASN A 316 27.66 -14.00 1.52
N ILE A 317 28.03 -12.75 1.85
CA ILE A 317 28.14 -12.32 3.25
C ILE A 317 26.80 -12.51 3.96
N GLN A 318 26.81 -12.78 5.25
CA GLN A 318 25.60 -13.03 6.00
C GLN A 318 25.40 -12.01 7.12
N CYS A 319 24.16 -11.55 7.29
CA CYS A 319 23.70 -10.93 8.53
C CYS A 319 23.14 -11.99 9.44
N ARG A 320 23.61 -12.06 10.67
CA ARG A 320 23.07 -12.95 11.70
C ARG A 320 22.37 -12.14 12.76
N ILE A 321 21.13 -12.52 13.12
CA ILE A 321 20.45 -12.04 14.32
C ILE A 321 20.42 -13.21 15.31
N ARG A 322 21.02 -12.98 16.49
CA ARG A 322 21.14 -13.96 17.57
C ARG A 322 20.36 -13.51 18.80
N PHE A 323 19.72 -14.45 19.47
CA PHE A 323 19.09 -14.23 20.75
C PHE A 323 19.81 -14.95 21.89
N GLU A 324 19.84 -14.31 23.05
CA GLU A 324 20.37 -14.86 24.28
C GLU A 324 19.44 -14.54 25.45
N ARG A 325 19.36 -15.41 26.43
CA ARG A 325 18.67 -15.12 27.70
C ARG A 325 19.66 -14.78 28.79
N TYR A 326 19.20 -14.02 29.75
CA TYR A 326 19.90 -13.73 30.99
C TYR A 326 19.02 -14.18 32.16
N ASP A 327 19.55 -15.00 33.08
CA ASP A 327 18.80 -15.55 34.21
C ASP A 327 19.02 -14.78 35.52
N GLY A 328 19.74 -13.67 35.47
CA GLY A 328 20.16 -12.88 36.64
C GLY A 328 21.64 -13.06 37.00
N SER A 329 22.28 -14.11 36.47
CA SER A 329 23.69 -14.43 36.74
C SER A 329 24.50 -14.74 35.50
N ALA A 330 23.94 -15.44 34.52
CA ALA A 330 24.62 -15.91 33.33
C ALA A 330 23.83 -15.68 32.05
N TYR A 331 24.55 -15.65 30.93
CA TYR A 331 23.98 -15.53 29.59
C TYR A 331 23.98 -16.90 28.92
N PHE A 332 22.88 -17.22 28.27
CA PHE A 332 22.70 -18.47 27.54
C PHE A 332 22.26 -18.20 26.11
N TYR A 333 22.94 -18.84 25.17
CA TYR A 333 22.54 -18.82 23.78
C TYR A 333 21.19 -19.52 23.58
N LEU A 334 20.29 -18.90 22.82
CA LEU A 334 18.97 -19.44 22.53
C LEU A 334 18.89 -19.96 21.09
N ALA A 335 18.94 -19.06 20.16
CA ALA A 335 18.80 -19.35 18.75
C ALA A 335 19.22 -18.16 17.87
N ASP A 336 19.32 -18.38 16.58
CA ASP A 336 19.62 -17.34 15.61
C ASP A 336 19.05 -17.61 14.22
N ALA A 337 19.05 -16.58 13.40
CA ALA A 337 18.80 -16.66 11.99
C ALA A 337 19.93 -15.94 11.21
N TYR A 338 20.36 -16.56 10.12
CA TYR A 338 21.32 -16.01 9.18
C TYR A 338 20.59 -15.64 7.88
N LEU A 339 20.78 -14.44 7.41
CA LEU A 339 20.37 -13.97 6.10
C LEU A 339 21.59 -13.90 5.19
N ASN A 340 21.59 -14.63 4.09
CA ASN A 340 22.54 -14.42 3.01
C ASN A 340 22.11 -13.20 2.19
N ILE A 341 22.97 -12.18 2.10
CA ILE A 341 22.65 -10.91 1.45
C ILE A 341 22.48 -11.06 -0.07
N THR A 342 23.15 -12.04 -0.67
CA THR A 342 23.15 -12.22 -2.15
C THR A 342 21.86 -12.87 -2.65
N ASP A 343 21.43 -13.98 -2.03
CA ASP A 343 20.32 -14.81 -2.51
C ASP A 343 19.07 -14.72 -1.62
N MET A 344 19.13 -13.94 -0.54
CA MET A 344 18.04 -13.74 0.42
C MET A 344 17.66 -15.01 1.19
N SER A 345 18.44 -16.07 1.13
CA SER A 345 18.16 -17.30 1.87
C SER A 345 18.34 -17.09 3.37
N ILE A 346 17.43 -17.70 4.14
CA ILE A 346 17.44 -17.61 5.61
C ILE A 346 17.67 -19.00 6.19
N ARG A 347 18.71 -19.14 7.03
CA ARG A 347 19.01 -20.35 7.79
C ARG A 347 18.82 -20.06 9.28
N LYS A 348 18.14 -20.95 9.99
CA LYS A 348 17.90 -20.85 11.44
C LYS A 348 18.72 -21.91 12.15
N THR A 349 19.34 -21.58 13.29
CA THR A 349 20.16 -22.50 14.08
C THR A 349 19.96 -22.31 15.59
N GLY A 350 20.51 -23.23 16.39
CA GLY A 350 20.41 -23.25 17.85
C GLY A 350 19.26 -24.09 18.37
N GLY A 351 19.25 -24.35 19.67
CA GLY A 351 18.22 -25.16 20.34
C GLY A 351 16.81 -24.59 20.19
N GLY A 352 16.68 -23.26 20.10
CA GLY A 352 15.44 -22.55 19.90
C GLY A 352 15.07 -22.27 18.43
N ALA A 353 15.76 -22.85 17.44
CA ALA A 353 15.55 -22.57 16.02
C ALA A 353 14.11 -22.80 15.54
N ALA A 354 13.41 -23.78 16.10
CA ALA A 354 12.01 -24.06 15.81
C ALA A 354 11.06 -22.95 16.28
N ARG A 355 11.49 -22.12 17.22
CA ARG A 355 10.74 -20.99 17.77
C ARG A 355 11.08 -19.66 17.10
N ILE A 356 11.97 -19.68 16.11
CA ILE A 356 12.29 -18.50 15.30
C ILE A 356 11.36 -18.42 14.10
N THR A 357 10.76 -17.24 13.92
CA THR A 357 10.17 -16.77 12.68
C THR A 357 11.08 -15.69 12.11
N ALA A 358 11.45 -15.81 10.84
CA ALA A 358 12.33 -14.84 10.20
C ALA A 358 11.83 -14.51 8.79
N ARG A 359 12.03 -13.26 8.37
CA ARG A 359 11.76 -12.80 7.02
C ARG A 359 12.79 -11.79 6.57
N ALA A 360 13.01 -11.74 5.27
CA ALA A 360 13.78 -10.69 4.62
C ALA A 360 13.03 -10.18 3.40
N GLU A 361 13.16 -8.89 3.14
CA GLU A 361 12.48 -8.23 2.02
C GLU A 361 13.41 -7.18 1.41
N LYS A 362 13.60 -7.24 0.09
CA LYS A 362 14.37 -6.23 -0.62
C LYS A 362 13.51 -5.01 -0.87
N GLU A 363 13.93 -3.87 -0.35
CA GLU A 363 13.24 -2.61 -0.49
C GLU A 363 13.64 -1.87 -1.79
N SER A 364 12.79 -0.96 -2.25
CA SER A 364 13.01 -0.19 -3.49
C SER A 364 14.22 0.74 -3.42
N ASN A 365 14.67 1.09 -2.22
CA ASN A 365 15.85 1.90 -1.93
C ASN A 365 17.17 1.09 -1.92
N GLY A 366 17.10 -0.21 -2.22
CA GLY A 366 18.25 -1.11 -2.29
C GLY A 366 18.68 -1.71 -0.95
N TRP A 367 18.08 -1.32 0.15
CA TRP A 367 18.25 -1.98 1.44
C TRP A 367 17.50 -3.30 1.49
N ILE A 368 17.97 -4.22 2.29
CA ILE A 368 17.29 -5.46 2.64
C ILE A 368 16.78 -5.33 4.08
N TYR A 369 15.47 -5.28 4.25
CA TYR A 369 14.86 -5.36 5.56
C TYR A 369 14.95 -6.79 6.08
N PHE A 370 15.47 -6.98 7.28
CA PHE A 370 15.61 -8.28 7.94
C PHE A 370 14.97 -8.24 9.33
N GLU A 371 14.06 -9.17 9.58
CA GLU A 371 13.33 -9.30 10.83
C GLU A 371 13.39 -10.73 11.32
N VAL A 372 13.70 -10.89 12.61
CA VAL A 372 13.73 -12.18 13.29
C VAL A 372 12.98 -12.06 14.61
N THR A 373 12.00 -12.91 14.79
CA THR A 373 11.20 -13.03 16.02
C THR A 373 11.51 -14.35 16.72
N TYR A 374 11.76 -14.27 18.01
CA TYR A 374 11.93 -15.44 18.88
C TYR A 374 10.75 -15.55 19.84
N GLN A 375 10.19 -16.75 19.96
CA GLN A 375 9.18 -17.10 20.95
C GLN A 375 9.85 -17.65 22.20
N SER A 376 9.65 -16.99 23.35
CA SER A 376 10.24 -17.39 24.63
C SER A 376 9.67 -18.69 25.19
N GLU A 377 10.46 -19.38 25.99
CA GLU A 377 10.05 -20.49 26.87
C GLU A 377 9.81 -20.03 28.31
N ALA A 378 9.25 -20.95 29.11
CA ALA A 378 9.02 -20.67 30.51
C ALA A 378 10.30 -20.44 31.34
N ILE A 379 11.44 -20.91 30.85
CA ILE A 379 12.75 -20.73 31.51
C ILE A 379 13.40 -19.38 31.15
N ASP A 380 12.90 -18.71 30.08
CA ASP A 380 13.46 -17.44 29.63
C ASP A 380 12.96 -16.33 30.56
N ASN A 381 13.87 -15.54 31.11
CA ASN A 381 13.54 -14.39 31.96
C ASN A 381 13.70 -13.09 31.20
N MET A 382 14.95 -12.71 30.93
CA MET A 382 15.31 -11.53 30.15
C MET A 382 15.94 -12.01 28.85
N VAL A 383 15.49 -11.47 27.72
CA VAL A 383 16.04 -11.83 26.40
C VAL A 383 16.72 -10.62 25.80
N GLY A 384 17.94 -10.81 25.33
CA GLY A 384 18.71 -9.86 24.56
C GLY A 384 18.90 -10.31 23.12
N SER A 385 19.45 -9.42 22.30
CA SER A 385 19.68 -9.66 20.89
C SER A 385 20.98 -9.07 20.39
N GLN A 386 21.55 -9.70 19.39
CA GLN A 386 22.76 -9.24 18.71
C GLN A 386 22.55 -9.29 17.21
N ILE A 387 22.90 -8.21 16.53
CA ILE A 387 23.05 -8.14 15.07
C ILE A 387 24.53 -8.34 14.79
N GLN A 388 24.86 -9.30 13.96
CA GLN A 388 26.23 -9.75 13.70
C GLN A 388 26.51 -9.83 12.21
N ILE A 389 27.76 -9.56 11.82
CA ILE A 389 28.29 -9.99 10.54
C ILE A 389 28.76 -11.45 10.67
N ALA A 390 28.45 -12.26 9.69
CA ALA A 390 28.86 -13.65 9.61
C ALA A 390 29.58 -13.91 8.26
N PRO A 391 30.50 -14.88 8.23
CA PRO A 391 31.31 -15.13 7.03
C PRO A 391 30.44 -15.50 5.82
N PRO A 392 30.99 -15.34 4.59
CA PRO A 392 30.34 -15.81 3.37
C PRO A 392 29.90 -17.27 3.50
N VAL A 393 28.74 -17.63 2.90
CA VAL A 393 28.29 -19.04 2.88
C VAL A 393 29.31 -19.97 2.24
N SER A 394 30.01 -19.48 1.23
CA SER A 394 31.13 -20.16 0.57
C SER A 394 32.27 -19.15 0.38
N PRO A 395 33.47 -19.43 0.88
CA PRO A 395 33.98 -20.72 1.41
C PRO A 395 33.64 -21.02 2.88
N GLY A 396 32.88 -20.21 3.57
CA GLY A 396 32.53 -20.37 4.99
C GLY A 396 33.50 -19.67 5.95
N THR A 397 34.47 -18.95 5.41
CA THR A 397 35.47 -18.13 6.12
C THR A 397 35.61 -16.79 5.43
N TYR A 398 36.09 -15.77 6.15
CA TYR A 398 36.36 -14.46 5.56
C TYR A 398 37.57 -14.51 4.64
N LEU A 399 37.50 -13.81 3.50
CA LEU A 399 38.55 -13.68 2.51
C LEU A 399 39.34 -12.38 2.64
N GLY A 400 38.79 -11.38 3.32
CA GLY A 400 39.32 -10.03 3.51
C GLY A 400 38.55 -8.97 2.72
N GLY A 401 38.30 -7.84 3.37
CA GLY A 401 37.58 -6.74 2.77
C GLY A 401 36.06 -6.85 2.84
N GLU A 402 35.51 -7.97 3.33
CA GLU A 402 34.07 -8.12 3.48
C GLU A 402 33.51 -7.13 4.51
N TYR A 403 32.36 -6.57 4.18
CA TYR A 403 31.66 -5.63 5.01
C TYR A 403 30.14 -5.86 5.01
N LEU A 404 29.49 -5.28 5.99
CA LEU A 404 28.06 -5.20 6.06
C LEU A 404 27.66 -3.78 6.46
N ASP A 405 26.90 -3.13 5.60
CA ASP A 405 26.23 -1.88 5.95
C ASP A 405 24.99 -2.22 6.75
N VAL A 406 24.80 -1.56 7.88
CA VAL A 406 23.66 -1.79 8.76
C VAL A 406 23.04 -0.45 9.12
N THR A 407 21.70 -0.42 9.14
CA THR A 407 20.91 0.72 9.59
C THR A 407 19.67 0.26 10.35
N THR A 408 19.03 1.19 11.05
CA THR A 408 17.76 1.00 11.79
C THR A 408 17.77 -0.20 12.74
N PRO A 409 18.80 -0.40 13.58
CA PRO A 409 18.80 -1.51 14.53
C PRO A 409 17.68 -1.31 15.55
N GLN A 410 16.81 -2.31 15.68
CA GLN A 410 15.69 -2.28 16.60
C GLN A 410 15.53 -3.62 17.28
N PHE A 411 15.35 -3.59 18.60
CA PHE A 411 15.01 -4.75 19.41
C PHE A 411 13.84 -4.40 20.33
N GLU A 412 12.78 -5.17 20.25
CA GLU A 412 11.52 -4.86 20.92
C GLU A 412 10.80 -6.12 21.40
N GLY A 413 9.91 -5.97 22.40
CA GLY A 413 8.95 -6.99 22.78
C GLY A 413 7.82 -7.05 21.76
N GLY A 414 7.42 -8.25 21.34
CA GLY A 414 6.34 -8.47 20.40
C GLY A 414 6.65 -9.54 19.36
N SER A 415 5.60 -10.03 18.69
CA SER A 415 5.68 -11.09 17.69
C SER A 415 5.95 -10.61 16.26
N CYS A 416 6.14 -9.32 16.08
CA CYS A 416 6.53 -8.68 14.82
C CYS A 416 7.25 -7.38 15.13
N ALA A 417 8.09 -6.93 14.20
CA ALA A 417 8.67 -5.61 14.28
C ALA A 417 7.62 -4.52 14.02
N SER A 418 7.78 -3.41 14.72
CA SER A 418 7.08 -2.16 14.44
C SER A 418 7.95 -1.23 13.58
N SER A 419 7.40 -0.08 13.17
CA SER A 419 8.18 0.97 12.52
C SER A 419 9.39 1.33 13.39
N PHE A 420 10.48 1.73 12.74
CA PHE A 420 11.72 2.06 13.44
C PHE A 420 11.50 3.13 14.51
N ILE A 421 11.99 2.87 15.71
CA ILE A 421 11.90 3.80 16.85
C ILE A 421 13.29 4.31 17.15
N ILE A 422 13.49 5.61 16.93
CA ILE A 422 14.75 6.26 17.24
C ILE A 422 14.96 6.25 18.75
N SER A 423 16.10 5.72 19.16
CA SER A 423 16.53 5.70 20.56
C SER A 423 17.88 6.41 20.71
N ASP A 424 18.08 7.03 21.86
CA ASP A 424 19.35 7.64 22.26
C ASP A 424 20.00 6.80 23.38
N THR A 425 20.49 7.40 24.40
CA THR A 425 21.19 6.75 25.53
C THR A 425 20.30 5.89 26.42
N VAL A 426 18.99 5.98 26.24
CA VAL A 426 17.97 5.16 26.91
C VAL A 426 17.03 4.49 25.90
N ALA A 427 16.39 3.43 26.30
CA ALA A 427 15.35 2.78 25.50
C ALA A 427 14.21 3.78 25.24
N SER A 428 13.78 3.85 23.99
CA SER A 428 12.77 4.82 23.53
C SER A 428 11.45 4.12 23.22
N THR A 429 10.37 4.75 23.67
CA THR A 429 9.02 4.20 23.48
C THR A 429 8.22 5.08 22.52
N ARG A 430 7.69 4.48 21.46
CA ARG A 430 6.69 5.09 20.58
C ARG A 430 5.29 4.75 21.12
N ALA A 431 4.49 5.79 21.29
CA ALA A 431 3.10 5.66 21.72
C ALA A 431 2.22 5.00 20.62
N SER A 432 1.07 4.48 21.03
CA SER A 432 0.10 3.86 20.14
C SER A 432 -0.58 4.87 19.21
N ASP A 433 -0.88 4.45 17.99
CA ASP A 433 -1.75 5.17 17.06
C ASP A 433 -3.21 4.99 17.47
N ILE A 434 -3.94 6.09 17.53
CA ILE A 434 -5.34 6.13 17.91
C ILE A 434 -6.13 6.79 16.80
N VAL A 435 -6.85 5.95 16.03
CA VAL A 435 -7.66 6.40 14.89
C VAL A 435 -9.12 6.25 15.24
N THR A 436 -9.90 7.31 15.13
CA THR A 436 -11.31 7.30 15.53
C THR A 436 -12.19 8.03 14.51
N LEU A 437 -13.29 7.38 14.15
CA LEU A 437 -14.37 7.92 13.34
C LEU A 437 -15.62 8.03 14.21
N PRO A 438 -16.37 9.16 14.22
CA PRO A 438 -17.65 9.24 14.88
C PRO A 438 -18.63 8.17 14.39
N CYS A 439 -19.31 7.48 15.29
CA CYS A 439 -20.28 6.44 14.93
C CYS A 439 -21.57 7.03 14.37
N LYS A 440 -22.00 8.19 14.90
CA LYS A 440 -23.25 8.86 14.51
C LYS A 440 -23.29 9.11 13.01
N ASN A 441 -24.32 8.60 12.34
CA ASN A 441 -24.58 8.70 10.89
C ASN A 441 -23.52 8.06 9.98
N ASN A 442 -22.42 7.53 10.51
CA ASN A 442 -21.41 6.79 9.75
C ASN A 442 -21.60 5.27 9.86
N MET A 443 -22.20 4.81 10.95
CA MET A 443 -22.61 3.43 11.09
C MET A 443 -24.03 3.38 11.63
N THR A 444 -24.90 2.72 10.88
CA THR A 444 -26.31 2.56 11.21
C THR A 444 -26.60 1.15 11.71
N SER A 445 -27.86 0.89 12.06
CA SER A 445 -28.36 -0.47 12.25
C SER A 445 -28.38 -1.23 10.91
N LYS A 446 -28.68 -2.53 10.98
CA LYS A 446 -28.89 -3.35 9.77
C LYS A 446 -29.97 -2.77 8.83
N PRO A 447 -29.85 -2.90 7.49
CA PRO A 447 -28.77 -3.61 6.80
C PRO A 447 -27.47 -2.80 6.72
N LEU A 448 -26.35 -3.50 6.64
CA LEU A 448 -25.03 -2.90 6.60
C LEU A 448 -24.06 -3.76 5.80
N THR A 449 -23.22 -3.15 4.99
CA THR A 449 -22.05 -3.79 4.37
C THR A 449 -20.81 -2.96 4.70
N CYS A 450 -19.72 -3.62 5.04
CA CYS A 450 -18.43 -2.98 5.28
C CYS A 450 -17.33 -3.68 4.49
N MET A 451 -16.41 -2.91 3.94
CA MET A 451 -15.22 -3.36 3.23
C MET A 451 -13.99 -2.64 3.73
N VAL A 452 -12.87 -3.34 3.78
CA VAL A 452 -11.58 -2.78 4.13
C VAL A 452 -10.44 -3.55 3.46
N GLU A 453 -9.43 -2.85 3.00
CA GLU A 453 -8.14 -3.44 2.64
C GLU A 453 -7.21 -3.38 3.85
N VAL A 454 -6.60 -4.50 4.17
CA VAL A 454 -5.66 -4.62 5.30
C VAL A 454 -4.37 -5.27 4.81
N ASN A 455 -3.24 -4.70 5.20
CA ASN A 455 -1.94 -5.34 5.05
C ASN A 455 -1.33 -5.54 6.44
N LYS A 456 -1.21 -6.79 6.86
CA LYS A 456 -0.67 -7.18 8.17
C LYS A 456 0.85 -7.16 8.15
N ASN A 457 1.52 -6.58 9.14
CA ASN A 457 2.97 -6.66 9.29
C ASN A 457 3.45 -7.95 9.97
N TRP A 458 2.55 -8.87 10.27
CA TRP A 458 2.80 -10.06 11.08
C TRP A 458 2.27 -11.34 10.43
N SER A 459 2.88 -12.45 10.80
CA SER A 459 2.42 -13.82 10.58
C SER A 459 1.96 -14.49 11.88
N ILE A 460 2.52 -14.06 13.01
CA ILE A 460 2.09 -14.43 14.37
C ILE A 460 1.34 -13.22 14.93
N ALA A 461 0.12 -13.43 15.40
CA ALA A 461 -0.72 -12.34 15.88
C ALA A 461 -0.04 -11.54 17.01
N PRO A 462 0.04 -10.20 16.92
CA PRO A 462 0.75 -9.36 17.88
C PRO A 462 0.03 -9.22 19.23
N ASN A 463 -1.19 -9.70 19.32
CA ASN A 463 -2.02 -9.67 20.52
C ASN A 463 -3.18 -10.66 20.39
N SER A 464 -4.02 -10.73 21.41
CA SER A 464 -5.12 -11.71 21.49
C SER A 464 -6.21 -11.56 20.41
N ALA A 465 -6.33 -10.39 19.77
CA ALA A 465 -7.30 -10.15 18.71
C ALA A 465 -6.98 -8.80 18.01
N PRO A 466 -6.01 -8.78 17.08
CA PRO A 466 -5.67 -7.56 16.35
C PRO A 466 -6.90 -6.98 15.66
N ARG A 467 -7.23 -5.71 15.95
CA ARG A 467 -8.44 -5.06 15.47
C ARG A 467 -8.25 -4.48 14.08
N ILE A 468 -9.20 -4.74 13.21
CA ILE A 468 -9.41 -3.93 12.01
C ILE A 468 -10.18 -2.70 12.42
N TYR A 469 -11.30 -2.89 13.13
CA TYR A 469 -11.93 -1.83 13.89
C TYR A 469 -12.78 -2.38 15.04
N ASP A 470 -13.12 -1.50 15.96
CA ASP A 470 -13.90 -1.77 17.15
C ASP A 470 -14.84 -0.58 17.39
N ILE A 471 -16.08 -0.83 17.74
CA ILE A 471 -17.00 0.25 18.07
C ILE A 471 -16.95 0.49 19.57
N THR A 472 -16.79 1.74 19.97
CA THR A 472 -16.61 2.18 21.36
C THR A 472 -17.91 2.76 21.94
N GLY A 473 -18.02 2.79 23.27
CA GLY A 473 -19.13 3.43 23.98
C GLY A 473 -20.36 2.55 24.16
N PHE A 474 -20.19 1.22 24.21
CA PHE A 474 -21.29 0.29 24.45
C PHE A 474 -21.88 0.39 25.86
N LYS A 475 -23.19 0.14 25.94
CA LYS A 475 -23.89 -0.03 27.21
C LYS A 475 -23.88 -1.47 27.69
N THR A 476 -23.83 -2.44 26.78
CA THR A 476 -23.87 -3.86 27.09
C THR A 476 -22.86 -4.65 26.24
N LYS A 477 -22.49 -5.84 26.72
CA LYS A 477 -21.62 -6.78 25.99
C LYS A 477 -22.23 -7.25 24.65
N ASP A 478 -23.55 -7.30 24.58
CA ASP A 478 -24.27 -7.80 23.41
C ASP A 478 -24.33 -6.76 22.26
N ASP A 479 -24.05 -5.50 22.58
CA ASP A 479 -23.94 -4.42 21.59
C ASP A 479 -22.50 -4.28 21.02
N ALA A 480 -21.55 -5.04 21.54
CA ALA A 480 -20.16 -4.99 21.12
C ALA A 480 -20.01 -5.41 19.66
N PHE A 481 -19.42 -4.54 18.86
CA PHE A 481 -19.14 -4.80 17.46
C PHE A 481 -17.62 -4.77 17.25
N VAL A 482 -17.09 -5.90 16.86
CA VAL A 482 -15.65 -6.10 16.67
C VAL A 482 -15.39 -6.71 15.30
N PHE A 483 -14.50 -6.09 14.54
CA PHE A 483 -13.90 -6.67 13.35
C PHE A 483 -12.40 -6.84 13.60
N ALA A 484 -11.94 -8.08 13.62
CA ALA A 484 -10.60 -8.40 14.08
C ALA A 484 -10.03 -9.67 13.44
N PHE A 485 -8.81 -9.99 13.78
CA PHE A 485 -8.15 -11.24 13.41
C PHE A 485 -8.07 -12.19 14.60
N ARG A 486 -8.16 -13.49 14.32
CA ARG A 486 -7.92 -14.54 15.31
C ARG A 486 -6.43 -14.69 15.61
N ASN A 487 -6.14 -15.09 16.87
CA ASN A 487 -4.81 -15.48 17.30
C ASN A 487 -4.72 -16.97 17.70
N THR A 488 -5.81 -17.72 17.54
CA THR A 488 -5.87 -19.14 17.95
C THR A 488 -5.10 -20.00 16.96
N ALA A 489 -4.31 -20.95 17.46
CA ALA A 489 -3.57 -21.91 16.64
C ALA A 489 -4.48 -22.57 15.58
N GLY A 490 -3.98 -22.70 14.36
CA GLY A 490 -4.72 -23.19 13.20
C GLY A 490 -5.66 -22.18 12.54
N SER A 491 -5.85 -20.98 13.13
CA SER A 491 -6.69 -19.92 12.57
C SER A 491 -6.09 -18.52 12.73
N VAL A 492 -4.80 -18.42 13.04
CA VAL A 492 -4.09 -17.14 13.18
C VAL A 492 -4.23 -16.32 11.90
N GLY A 493 -4.62 -15.06 12.05
CA GLY A 493 -4.80 -14.15 10.92
C GLY A 493 -6.10 -14.32 10.14
N THR A 494 -6.98 -15.26 10.53
CA THR A 494 -8.34 -15.37 9.99
C THR A 494 -9.18 -14.18 10.46
N PRO A 495 -9.79 -13.40 9.56
CA PRO A 495 -10.71 -12.34 9.98
C PRO A 495 -11.96 -12.92 10.64
N TYR A 496 -12.53 -12.16 11.56
CA TYR A 496 -13.83 -12.46 12.15
C TYR A 496 -14.56 -11.19 12.53
N VAL A 497 -15.88 -11.25 12.52
CA VAL A 497 -16.73 -10.20 13.09
C VAL A 497 -17.45 -10.77 14.31
N GLN A 498 -17.57 -9.99 15.36
CA GLN A 498 -18.21 -10.41 16.60
C GLN A 498 -19.33 -9.46 16.98
N PHE A 499 -20.51 -10.05 17.15
CA PHE A 499 -21.70 -9.46 17.78
C PHE A 499 -22.26 -10.53 18.72
N GLY A 500 -21.88 -10.48 19.99
CA GLY A 500 -22.09 -11.61 20.89
C GLY A 500 -21.10 -12.74 20.55
N ASN A 501 -21.50 -13.73 19.76
CA ASN A 501 -20.61 -14.80 19.32
C ASN A 501 -19.80 -14.39 18.08
N PRO A 502 -18.51 -14.76 18.01
CA PRO A 502 -17.69 -14.44 16.86
C PRO A 502 -18.05 -15.30 15.63
N ILE A 503 -18.22 -14.66 14.50
CA ILE A 503 -18.44 -15.29 13.20
C ILE A 503 -17.17 -15.14 12.36
N SER A 504 -16.53 -16.25 12.02
CA SER A 504 -15.32 -16.26 11.21
C SER A 504 -15.63 -16.10 9.73
N PHE A 505 -14.69 -15.51 9.02
CA PHE A 505 -14.68 -15.51 7.56
C PHE A 505 -14.49 -16.93 7.01
N PRO A 506 -14.69 -17.17 5.70
CA PRO A 506 -14.53 -18.48 5.12
C PRO A 506 -13.19 -19.12 5.49
N PRO A 507 -13.11 -20.45 5.65
CA PRO A 507 -11.83 -21.12 5.83
C PRO A 507 -10.90 -20.83 4.64
N GLY A 508 -9.62 -20.56 4.91
CA GLY A 508 -8.65 -20.29 3.86
C GLY A 508 -7.31 -19.81 4.41
N ASN A 509 -6.36 -19.66 3.49
CA ASN A 509 -5.10 -18.99 3.81
C ASN A 509 -5.28 -17.49 3.65
N TYR A 510 -4.98 -16.75 4.70
CA TYR A 510 -5.08 -15.30 4.75
C TYR A 510 -3.68 -14.68 4.65
N PRO A 511 -3.22 -14.31 3.44
CA PRO A 511 -1.92 -13.66 3.25
C PRO A 511 -1.84 -12.35 4.02
N ARG A 512 -0.70 -11.68 3.96
CA ARG A 512 -0.50 -10.39 4.65
C ARG A 512 -1.48 -9.34 4.15
N LYS A 513 -1.66 -9.25 2.83
CA LYS A 513 -2.60 -8.32 2.20
C LYS A 513 -3.91 -9.04 1.90
N ILE A 514 -5.00 -8.50 2.42
CA ILE A 514 -6.35 -9.00 2.20
C ILE A 514 -7.31 -7.87 1.89
N ILE A 515 -8.34 -8.19 1.12
CA ILE A 515 -9.56 -7.39 1.00
C ILE A 515 -10.64 -8.17 1.73
N ALA A 516 -11.19 -7.59 2.77
CA ALA A 516 -12.22 -8.22 3.59
C ALA A 516 -13.52 -7.43 3.48
N VAL A 517 -14.61 -8.12 3.20
CA VAL A 517 -15.95 -7.57 3.14
C VAL A 517 -16.89 -8.40 4.00
N TYR A 518 -17.83 -7.77 4.68
CA TYR A 518 -18.94 -8.47 5.30
C TYR A 518 -20.23 -7.67 5.12
N ARG A 519 -21.37 -8.35 5.20
CA ARG A 519 -22.68 -7.71 5.24
C ARG A 519 -23.56 -8.30 6.34
N ILE A 520 -24.43 -7.48 6.86
CA ILE A 520 -25.53 -7.86 7.73
C ILE A 520 -26.80 -7.50 6.99
N LYS A 521 -27.61 -8.49 6.70
CA LYS A 521 -28.84 -8.34 5.96
C LYS A 521 -29.98 -7.79 6.83
N SER A 522 -31.00 -7.26 6.20
CA SER A 522 -32.24 -6.81 6.88
C SER A 522 -32.90 -7.93 7.68
N ASP A 523 -32.87 -9.18 7.20
CA ASP A 523 -33.38 -10.38 7.89
C ASP A 523 -32.50 -10.84 9.07
N GLY A 524 -31.37 -10.16 9.33
CA GLY A 524 -30.42 -10.48 10.39
C GLY A 524 -29.42 -11.57 10.04
N LYS A 525 -29.30 -11.98 8.78
CA LYS A 525 -28.22 -12.90 8.35
C LYS A 525 -26.93 -12.13 8.13
N PHE A 526 -25.84 -12.76 8.52
CA PHE A 526 -24.48 -12.31 8.29
C PHE A 526 -23.83 -13.11 7.18
N GLN A 527 -23.05 -12.45 6.35
CA GLN A 527 -22.19 -13.10 5.36
C GLN A 527 -20.91 -12.29 5.21
N ALA A 528 -19.80 -12.98 5.07
CA ALA A 528 -18.47 -12.39 4.90
C ALA A 528 -17.79 -12.92 3.66
N GLY A 529 -16.84 -12.16 3.13
CA GLY A 529 -16.02 -12.54 2.00
C GLY A 529 -14.60 -12.01 2.13
N CYS A 530 -13.66 -12.77 1.58
CA CYS A 530 -12.26 -12.36 1.54
C CYS A 530 -11.58 -13.07 0.37
N ASN A 531 -10.77 -12.31 -0.39
CA ASN A 531 -9.95 -12.84 -1.47
C ASN A 531 -10.70 -13.76 -2.44
N GLY A 532 -11.87 -13.34 -2.93
CA GLY A 532 -12.68 -14.07 -3.90
C GLY A 532 -13.66 -15.12 -3.34
N VAL A 533 -13.67 -15.35 -2.02
CA VAL A 533 -14.50 -16.39 -1.40
C VAL A 533 -15.53 -15.79 -0.47
N LEU A 534 -16.81 -16.07 -0.70
CA LEU A 534 -17.92 -15.71 0.20
C LEU A 534 -18.27 -16.87 1.14
N SER A 535 -18.60 -16.54 2.39
CA SER A 535 -19.10 -17.51 3.36
C SER A 535 -20.54 -17.91 3.08
N THR A 536 -20.97 -19.03 3.63
CA THR A 536 -22.40 -19.29 3.77
C THR A 536 -23.04 -18.28 4.72
N PRO A 537 -24.30 -17.83 4.47
CA PRO A 537 -25.01 -16.95 5.40
C PRO A 537 -25.20 -17.59 6.76
N ALA A 538 -24.90 -16.84 7.83
CA ALA A 538 -25.09 -17.25 9.22
C ALA A 538 -26.05 -16.29 9.94
N SER A 539 -26.81 -16.78 10.92
CA SER A 539 -27.68 -15.93 11.74
C SER A 539 -26.84 -15.11 12.73
N THR A 540 -27.21 -13.84 12.94
CA THR A 540 -26.62 -12.96 13.94
C THR A 540 -27.66 -12.40 14.89
N THR A 541 -27.26 -12.21 16.14
CA THR A 541 -28.07 -11.56 17.17
C THR A 541 -27.91 -10.04 17.22
N TRP A 542 -27.07 -9.49 16.35
CA TRP A 542 -26.81 -8.05 16.34
C TRP A 542 -28.07 -7.23 16.06
N LYS A 543 -28.31 -6.22 16.87
CA LYS A 543 -29.50 -5.39 16.80
C LYS A 543 -29.21 -3.98 16.29
N SER A 544 -28.26 -3.30 16.91
CA SER A 544 -27.91 -1.92 16.53
C SER A 544 -26.61 -1.48 17.20
N VAL A 545 -26.10 -0.33 16.76
CA VAL A 545 -24.98 0.40 17.40
C VAL A 545 -25.48 1.47 18.38
N SER A 546 -26.65 1.28 18.96
CA SER A 546 -27.27 2.24 19.89
C SER A 546 -26.36 2.54 21.07
N GLY A 547 -26.08 3.82 21.30
CA GLY A 547 -25.18 4.28 22.37
C GLY A 547 -23.70 4.22 22.05
N ALA A 548 -23.31 3.73 20.89
CA ALA A 548 -21.92 3.79 20.43
C ALA A 548 -21.50 5.24 20.15
N THR A 549 -20.30 5.61 20.59
CA THR A 549 -19.77 6.98 20.46
C THR A 549 -18.78 7.11 19.30
N GLY A 550 -18.02 6.07 19.01
CA GLY A 550 -17.02 6.09 17.94
C GLY A 550 -16.65 4.72 17.39
N ILE A 551 -16.11 4.74 16.22
CA ILE A 551 -15.47 3.59 15.57
C ILE A 551 -13.96 3.75 15.78
N ARG A 552 -13.35 2.84 16.49
CA ARG A 552 -11.89 2.79 16.67
C ARG A 552 -11.30 1.95 15.55
N ILE A 553 -10.53 2.56 14.68
CA ILE A 553 -9.89 1.89 13.53
C ILE A 553 -8.50 1.41 13.94
N GLY A 554 -8.17 0.16 13.65
CA GLY A 554 -6.87 -0.45 13.89
C GLY A 554 -6.50 -0.69 15.35
N GLY A 555 -7.43 -0.57 16.28
CA GLY A 555 -7.17 -0.78 17.70
C GLY A 555 -8.43 -0.79 18.55
N GLN A 556 -8.31 -1.15 19.81
CA GLN A 556 -9.42 -1.17 20.76
C GLN A 556 -9.41 0.01 21.73
N THR A 557 -8.26 0.34 22.29
CA THR A 557 -8.13 1.35 23.36
C THR A 557 -6.95 2.28 23.10
N THR A 558 -6.87 3.37 23.86
CA THR A 558 -5.72 4.27 23.86
C THR A 558 -4.47 3.65 24.48
N ALA A 559 -4.64 2.62 25.30
CA ALA A 559 -3.55 1.97 26.03
C ALA A 559 -2.73 0.95 25.21
N GLY A 560 -2.87 0.95 23.89
CA GLY A 560 -2.09 0.08 23.02
C GLY A 560 -2.57 -1.37 22.95
N LEU A 561 -3.76 -1.67 23.48
CA LEU A 561 -4.33 -3.01 23.43
C LEU A 561 -4.93 -3.30 22.05
N ARG A 562 -4.65 -4.52 21.56
CA ARG A 562 -5.26 -5.10 20.35
C ARG A 562 -5.09 -4.26 19.09
N HIS A 563 -3.99 -3.52 18.99
CA HIS A 563 -3.64 -2.81 17.76
C HIS A 563 -3.36 -3.78 16.61
N LEU A 564 -3.61 -3.27 15.40
CA LEU A 564 -3.48 -4.05 14.17
C LEU A 564 -2.04 -4.45 13.89
N PHE A 565 -1.08 -3.54 14.07
CA PHE A 565 0.29 -3.65 13.57
C PHE A 565 0.30 -3.95 12.06
N GLY A 566 -0.15 -2.99 11.30
CA GLY A 566 -0.30 -3.09 9.86
C GLY A 566 -0.96 -1.86 9.28
N TYR A 567 -1.37 -1.98 8.04
CA TYR A 567 -1.94 -0.88 7.26
C TYR A 567 -3.41 -1.10 7.01
N ILE A 568 -4.15 0.01 7.01
CA ILE A 568 -5.54 0.07 6.57
C ILE A 568 -5.64 0.99 5.37
N ARG A 569 -6.44 0.55 4.41
CA ARG A 569 -6.72 1.27 3.19
C ARG A 569 -8.15 1.05 2.76
N ASN A 570 -8.71 2.01 2.04
CA ASN A 570 -9.96 1.87 1.31
C ASN A 570 -11.13 1.41 2.20
N PHE A 571 -11.26 2.01 3.39
CA PHE A 571 -12.34 1.70 4.33
C PHE A 571 -13.67 2.24 3.79
N ARG A 572 -14.67 1.35 3.64
CA ARG A 572 -15.97 1.69 3.07
C ARG A 572 -17.10 1.06 3.88
N ILE A 573 -18.21 1.80 4.02
CA ILE A 573 -19.46 1.31 4.62
C ILE A 573 -20.60 1.68 3.68
N TRP A 574 -21.52 0.75 3.48
CA TRP A 574 -22.80 0.94 2.82
C TRP A 574 -23.91 0.71 3.85
N HIS A 575 -24.85 1.64 3.97
CA HIS A 575 -26.03 1.49 4.82
C HIS A 575 -27.11 0.65 4.13
N LYS A 576 -26.66 -0.37 3.44
CA LYS A 576 -27.49 -1.34 2.71
C LYS A 576 -26.79 -2.69 2.61
N GLU A 577 -27.54 -3.72 2.30
CA GLU A 577 -26.97 -5.01 1.93
C GLU A 577 -26.54 -4.98 0.45
N LEU A 578 -25.28 -5.22 0.17
CA LEU A 578 -24.82 -5.48 -1.18
C LEU A 578 -25.20 -6.90 -1.59
N THR A 579 -25.44 -7.14 -2.88
CA THR A 579 -25.69 -8.49 -3.41
C THR A 579 -24.43 -9.35 -3.38
N ASP A 580 -24.56 -10.66 -3.55
CA ASP A 580 -23.41 -11.57 -3.63
C ASP A 580 -22.49 -11.18 -4.80
N ALA A 581 -23.08 -10.80 -5.94
CA ALA A 581 -22.33 -10.33 -7.10
C ALA A 581 -21.55 -9.04 -6.79
N GLN A 582 -22.19 -8.06 -6.14
CA GLN A 582 -21.54 -6.81 -5.73
C GLN A 582 -20.43 -7.05 -4.70
N MET A 583 -20.60 -7.98 -3.78
CA MET A 583 -19.53 -8.38 -2.85
C MET A 583 -18.40 -9.12 -3.57
N GLY A 584 -18.71 -9.97 -4.55
CA GLY A 584 -17.73 -10.67 -5.36
C GLY A 584 -16.83 -9.75 -6.17
N GLU A 585 -17.35 -8.62 -6.64
CA GLU A 585 -16.57 -7.60 -7.36
C GLU A 585 -15.62 -6.79 -6.43
N ILE A 586 -15.84 -6.86 -5.10
CA ILE A 586 -14.99 -6.16 -4.11
C ILE A 586 -13.75 -6.98 -3.76
N ILE A 587 -13.91 -8.29 -3.63
CA ILE A 587 -12.88 -9.22 -3.10
C ILE A 587 -12.09 -9.93 -4.24
#